data_6c03cbc342f7827a1e818ec463744f4c
#
_entry.id   6c03cbc342f7827a1e818ec463744f4c
#
_cell.length_a   1.000
_cell.length_b   1.000
_cell.length_c   1.000
_cell.angle_alpha   90.00
_cell.angle_beta   90.00
_cell.angle_gamma   90.00
#
_symmetry.space_group_name_H-M   'P 1'
#
loop_
_entity.id
_entity.type
_entity.pdbx_description
1 polymer ?
#
loop_
_entity_poly.entity_id
_entity_poly.type
_entity_poly.pdbx_seq_one_letter_code
_entity_poly.pdbx_strand_id
1 'polypeptide(L)' 'MENIDIRKYIIENFRDDNEDKIRDSIDTTIKFKDEDALIGLGVLFELLWDKLSEEEKNKSITLIMDAIKTIN' A
#
# COMPACT_ATOMS: atom_id res chain seq x y z
N MET A 1 -10.35 15.14 -23.02
CA MET A 1 -10.02 14.99 -21.62
C MET A 1 -8.87 14.04 -21.44
N GLU A 2 -7.89 14.48 -20.74
CA GLU A 2 -6.72 13.66 -20.55
C GLU A 2 -6.90 12.70 -19.43
N ASN A 3 -6.41 11.50 -19.63
CA ASN A 3 -6.41 10.49 -18.58
C ASN A 3 -5.14 10.66 -17.77
N ILE A 4 -5.32 10.89 -16.50
CA ILE A 4 -4.20 10.95 -15.58
C ILE A 4 -3.93 9.53 -15.12
N ASP A 5 -2.71 9.06 -15.34
CA ASP A 5 -2.31 7.75 -14.86
C ASP A 5 -1.89 7.90 -13.40
N ILE A 6 -2.85 7.75 -12.51
CA ILE A 6 -2.63 7.95 -11.09
C ILE A 6 -1.60 6.98 -10.55
N ARG A 7 -1.65 5.72 -11.00
CA ARG A 7 -0.68 4.73 -10.55
C ARG A 7 0.74 5.13 -10.93
N LYS A 8 0.92 5.57 -12.18
CA LYS A 8 2.24 5.98 -12.63
C LYS A 8 2.74 7.18 -11.84
N TYR A 9 1.88 8.14 -11.60
CA TYR A 9 2.23 9.33 -10.83
C TYR A 9 2.70 8.95 -9.43
N ILE A 10 1.96 8.07 -8.77
CA ILE A 10 2.29 7.65 -7.41
C ILE A 10 3.60 6.85 -7.39
N ILE A 11 3.77 5.94 -8.35
CA ILE A 11 4.99 5.15 -8.43
C ILE A 11 6.20 6.06 -8.60
N GLU A 12 6.09 7.07 -9.45
CA GLU A 12 7.20 7.99 -9.70
C GLU A 12 7.58 8.76 -8.43
N ASN A 13 6.59 9.08 -7.60
CA ASN A 13 6.87 9.77 -6.34
C ASN A 13 7.73 8.94 -5.39
N PHE A 14 7.66 7.61 -5.49
CA PHE A 14 8.44 6.74 -4.61
C PHE A 14 9.70 6.20 -5.26
N ARG A 15 9.90 6.47 -6.55
CA ARG A 15 10.96 5.80 -7.30
C ARG A 15 12.35 6.03 -6.72
N ASP A 16 12.62 7.22 -6.23
CA ASP A 16 13.93 7.57 -5.70
C ASP A 16 14.02 7.42 -4.19
N ASP A 17 12.96 6.98 -3.53
CA ASP A 17 12.96 6.79 -2.10
C ASP A 17 13.70 5.51 -1.74
N ASN A 18 14.38 5.53 -0.59
CA ASN A 18 14.99 4.32 -0.07
C ASN A 18 13.97 3.59 0.81
N GLU A 19 14.37 2.42 1.30
CA GLU A 19 13.47 1.58 2.08
C GLU A 19 12.95 2.27 3.33
N ASP A 20 13.83 3.00 4.01
CA ASP A 20 13.45 3.70 5.24
C ASP A 20 12.39 4.76 4.97
N LYS A 21 12.52 5.48 3.87
CA LYS A 21 11.56 6.52 3.51
C LYS A 21 10.22 5.94 3.13
N ILE A 22 10.22 4.84 2.38
CA ILE A 22 8.98 4.18 2.00
C ILE A 22 8.27 3.66 3.24
N ARG A 23 9.00 3.01 4.13
CA ARG A 23 8.43 2.51 5.36
C ARG A 23 7.84 3.63 6.21
N ASP A 24 8.59 4.72 6.34
CA ASP A 24 8.13 5.86 7.12
C ASP A 24 6.85 6.46 6.53
N SER A 25 6.79 6.55 5.21
CA SER A 25 5.59 7.07 4.55
C SER A 25 4.38 6.19 4.86
N ILE A 26 4.54 4.89 4.81
CA ILE A 26 3.45 3.96 5.09
C ILE A 26 3.03 4.08 6.55
N ASP A 27 4.00 4.03 7.47
CA ASP A 27 3.70 4.10 8.90
C ASP A 27 2.98 5.41 9.26
N THR A 28 3.47 6.51 8.70
CA THR A 28 2.88 7.83 8.97
C THR A 28 1.45 7.92 8.45
N THR A 29 1.24 7.44 7.23
CA THR A 29 -0.08 7.47 6.62
C THR A 29 -1.08 6.67 7.46
N ILE A 30 -0.67 5.49 7.91
CA ILE A 30 -1.55 4.64 8.72
C ILE A 30 -1.81 5.29 10.08
N LYS A 31 -0.76 5.84 10.69
CA LYS A 31 -0.87 6.43 12.02
C LYS A 31 -1.85 7.60 12.04
N PHE A 32 -1.79 8.44 11.04
CA PHE A 32 -2.64 9.64 11.00
C PHE A 32 -3.97 9.39 10.31
N LYS A 33 -4.19 8.18 9.78
CA LYS A 33 -5.44 7.81 9.13
C LYS A 33 -5.83 8.79 8.03
N ASP A 34 -4.84 9.16 7.24
CA ASP A 34 -5.01 10.13 6.17
C ASP A 34 -5.75 9.51 5.01
N GLU A 35 -7.01 9.86 4.86
CA GLU A 35 -7.84 9.27 3.81
C GLU A 35 -7.37 9.67 2.41
N ASP A 36 -6.78 10.84 2.29
CA ASP A 36 -6.26 11.28 0.99
C ASP A 36 -5.12 10.42 0.51
N ALA A 37 -4.43 9.75 1.42
CA ALA A 37 -3.29 8.91 1.08
C ALA A 37 -3.67 7.46 0.84
N LEU A 38 -4.96 7.10 0.94
CA LEU A 38 -5.38 5.72 0.72
C LEU A 38 -5.07 5.25 -0.70
N ILE A 39 -5.17 6.15 -1.67
CA ILE A 39 -4.86 5.78 -3.06
C ILE A 39 -3.41 5.35 -3.15
N GLY A 40 -2.50 6.10 -2.51
CA GLY A 40 -1.08 5.74 -2.51
C GLY A 40 -0.82 4.40 -1.86
N LEU A 41 -1.45 4.15 -0.71
CA LEU A 41 -1.32 2.85 -0.05
C LEU A 41 -1.84 1.73 -0.94
N GLY A 42 -2.95 1.98 -1.64
CA GLY A 42 -3.51 0.97 -2.54
C GLY A 42 -2.57 0.62 -3.67
N VAL A 43 -1.92 1.63 -4.26
CA VAL A 43 -0.97 1.38 -5.33
C VAL A 43 0.22 0.57 -4.81
N LEU A 44 0.74 0.94 -3.64
CA LEU A 44 1.85 0.18 -3.04
C LEU A 44 1.42 -1.25 -2.75
N PHE A 45 0.20 -1.44 -2.28
CA PHE A 45 -0.31 -2.79 -2.03
C PHE A 45 -0.39 -3.60 -3.33
N GLU A 46 -0.85 -2.98 -4.42
CA GLU A 46 -0.90 -3.68 -5.71
C GLU A 46 0.48 -4.16 -6.13
N LEU A 47 1.48 -3.29 -5.98
CA LEU A 47 2.84 -3.65 -6.33
C LEU A 47 3.35 -4.81 -5.49
N LEU A 48 3.05 -4.77 -4.20
CA LEU A 48 3.43 -5.85 -3.30
C LEU A 48 2.76 -7.16 -3.71
N TRP A 49 1.45 -7.10 -3.94
CA TRP A 49 0.66 -8.29 -4.25
C TRP A 49 1.22 -9.03 -5.46
N ASP A 50 1.62 -8.27 -6.49
CA ASP A 50 2.17 -8.86 -7.70
C ASP A 50 3.47 -9.62 -7.45
N LYS A 51 4.19 -9.30 -6.39
CA LYS A 51 5.46 -9.94 -6.06
C LYS A 51 5.32 -11.11 -5.11
N LEU A 52 4.16 -11.29 -4.50
CA LEU A 52 3.96 -12.33 -3.52
C LEU A 52 3.76 -13.69 -4.19
N SER A 53 4.30 -14.73 -3.57
CA SER A 53 3.97 -16.10 -3.95
C SER A 53 2.54 -16.41 -3.50
N GLU A 54 1.99 -17.55 -3.98
CA GLU A 54 0.65 -17.95 -3.54
C GLU A 54 0.60 -18.17 -2.03
N GLU A 55 1.66 -18.73 -1.47
CA GLU A 55 1.72 -18.97 -0.04
C GLU A 55 1.72 -17.64 0.72
N GLU A 56 2.48 -16.67 0.24
CA GLU A 56 2.53 -15.36 0.87
C GLU A 56 1.20 -14.64 0.74
N LYS A 57 0.51 -14.77 -0.39
CA LYS A 57 -0.81 -14.20 -0.54
C LYS A 57 -1.78 -14.79 0.46
N ASN A 58 -1.73 -16.11 0.66
CA ASN A 58 -2.62 -16.76 1.61
C ASN A 58 -2.36 -16.28 3.03
N LYS A 59 -1.09 -16.11 3.40
CA LYS A 59 -0.76 -15.57 4.72
C LYS A 59 -1.27 -14.14 4.87
N SER A 60 -1.13 -13.34 3.82
CA SER A 60 -1.59 -11.96 3.84
C SER A 60 -3.09 -11.89 4.05
N ILE A 61 -3.84 -12.75 3.36
CA ILE A 61 -5.30 -12.79 3.52
C ILE A 61 -5.68 -13.19 4.95
N THR A 62 -4.97 -14.17 5.52
CA THR A 62 -5.24 -14.58 6.90
C THR A 62 -5.02 -13.42 7.86
N LEU A 63 -3.95 -12.66 7.67
CA LEU A 63 -3.67 -11.51 8.52
C LEU A 63 -4.75 -10.43 8.37
N ILE A 64 -5.19 -10.19 7.14
CA ILE A 64 -6.25 -9.21 6.90
C ILE A 64 -7.54 -9.66 7.58
N MET A 65 -7.88 -10.93 7.46
CA MET A 65 -9.10 -11.46 8.08
C MET A 65 -9.04 -11.34 9.59
N ASP A 66 -7.90 -11.68 10.18
CA ASP A 66 -7.73 -11.54 11.63
C ASP A 66 -7.89 -10.08 12.06
N ALA A 67 -7.29 -9.17 11.31
CA ALA A 67 -7.40 -7.76 11.62
C ALA A 67 -8.84 -7.27 11.56
N ILE A 68 -9.56 -7.69 10.52
CA ILE A 68 -10.97 -7.30 10.37
C ILE A 68 -11.79 -7.80 11.55
N LYS A 69 -11.54 -9.04 12.00
CA LYS A 69 -12.30 -9.62 13.09
C LYS A 69 -12.06 -8.92 14.43
N THR A 70 -10.92 -8.29 14.58
CA THR A 70 -10.58 -7.60 15.83
C THR A 70 -11.02 -6.15 15.84
N ILE A 71 -11.53 -5.63 14.73
CA ILE A 71 -12.04 -4.27 14.65
C ILE A 71 -13.53 -4.28 14.97
N ASN A 72 -13.92 -3.40 15.86
CA ASN A 72 -15.32 -3.25 16.22
C ASN A 72 -16.03 -2.23 15.37
#